data_586d5eea6a3a035ab7753c40ce3c511a
#
_entry.id   586d5eea6a3a035ab7753c40ce3c511a
#
_cell.length_a   1.000
_cell.length_b   1.000
_cell.length_c   1.000
_cell.angle_alpha   90.00
_cell.angle_beta   90.00
_cell.angle_gamma   90.00
#
_symmetry.space_group_name_H-M   'P 1'
#
loop_
_entity.id
_entity.type
_entity.pdbx_description
1 polymer ?
#
loop_
_entity_poly.entity_id
_entity_poly.type
_entity_poly.pdbx_seq_one_letter_code
_entity_poly.pdbx_strand_id
1 'polypeptide(L)'
;MEAEMRTQLRRQAAAHTDHLRDLLKVQEQELREEAQETLNSKLMEQETQYCRLAQEQLHTFTLDMNTAYARLKGMEEAIDSHVIAEEEAQRAHQLWLSVEALNYTLKTAAADSPTEPLKGAVHAIKKSCPDNEFAQTLATALPEESLTRGIYSEASLRARFHDVRQLARRVALIDETHNSLYQYFLSYLQSVLLLENEQEAPPIKLAPEALDTFKLLGYANYCMERGDLELAAKFVNQLRGESRRVAQDWLKEACLTLETKQVVSLLSAYASAVGIGSTQAS
;
A
#
# COMPACT_ATOMS: atom_id res chain seq x y z
N MET A 1 46.03 67.15 106.40
CA MET A 1 45.52 67.72 105.14
C MET A 1 46.13 67.11 103.87
N GLU A 2 47.43 67.06 103.67
CA GLU A 2 48.04 66.47 102.46
C GLU A 2 47.79 64.92 102.30
N ALA A 3 47.85 64.19 103.41
CA ALA A 3 47.62 62.73 103.43
C ALA A 3 46.16 62.36 103.06
N GLU A 4 45.22 63.16 103.51
CA GLU A 4 43.78 62.97 103.25
C GLU A 4 43.44 63.28 101.77
N MET A 5 44.04 64.33 101.21
CA MET A 5 43.88 64.69 99.84
C MET A 5 44.46 63.63 98.88
N ARG A 6 45.61 63.03 99.21
CA ARG A 6 46.19 61.90 98.45
C ARG A 6 45.33 60.62 98.55
N THR A 7 44.70 60.34 99.63
CA THR A 7 43.79 59.18 99.78
C THR A 7 42.48 59.40 99.07
N GLN A 8 41.92 60.62 99.00
CA GLN A 8 40.74 60.96 98.20
C GLN A 8 41.03 60.88 96.68
N LEU A 9 42.18 61.44 96.22
CA LEU A 9 42.58 61.33 94.82
C LEU A 9 42.77 59.86 94.38
N ARG A 10 43.39 59.02 95.22
CA ARG A 10 43.51 57.58 94.96
C ARG A 10 42.16 56.87 94.89
N ARG A 11 41.19 57.20 95.78
CA ARG A 11 39.84 56.67 95.75
C ARG A 11 39.06 57.10 94.47
N GLN A 12 39.19 58.37 94.09
CA GLN A 12 38.60 58.89 92.85
C GLN A 12 39.24 58.25 91.64
N ALA A 13 40.55 58.08 91.59
CA ALA A 13 41.23 57.40 90.45
C ALA A 13 40.82 55.93 90.35
N ALA A 14 40.70 55.22 91.53
CA ALA A 14 40.21 53.83 91.56
C ALA A 14 38.74 53.74 91.09
N ALA A 15 37.87 54.62 91.59
CA ALA A 15 36.47 54.64 91.10
C ALA A 15 36.32 54.97 89.61
N HIS A 16 37.21 55.87 89.11
CA HIS A 16 37.20 56.19 87.68
C HIS A 16 37.71 55.02 86.80
N THR A 17 38.78 54.31 87.28
CA THR A 17 39.26 53.12 86.60
C THR A 17 38.28 51.98 86.62
N ASP A 18 37.52 51.79 87.70
CA ASP A 18 36.46 50.76 87.77
C ASP A 18 35.28 51.13 86.84
N HIS A 19 34.88 52.42 86.82
CA HIS A 19 33.82 52.89 85.93
C HIS A 19 34.25 52.75 84.47
N LEU A 20 35.49 53.09 84.10
CA LEU A 20 35.99 52.88 82.71
C LEU A 20 36.06 51.39 82.40
N ARG A 21 36.40 50.51 83.32
CA ARG A 21 36.42 49.05 83.15
C ARG A 21 35.03 48.51 82.93
N ASP A 22 34.03 49.00 83.66
CA ASP A 22 32.63 48.59 83.49
C ASP A 22 32.04 49.10 82.19
N LEU A 23 32.36 50.35 81.75
CA LEU A 23 31.96 50.88 80.43
C LEU A 23 32.59 50.06 79.32
N LEU A 24 33.89 49.70 79.41
CA LEU A 24 34.55 48.86 78.42
C LEU A 24 33.92 47.47 78.32
N LYS A 25 33.51 46.87 79.51
CA LYS A 25 32.84 45.60 79.53
C LYS A 25 31.45 45.66 78.84
N VAL A 26 30.69 46.69 79.06
CA VAL A 26 29.40 46.92 78.47
C VAL A 26 29.59 47.12 76.98
N GLN A 27 30.56 47.94 76.56
CA GLN A 27 30.82 48.17 75.13
C GLN A 27 31.35 46.92 74.44
N GLU A 28 32.21 46.12 75.14
CA GLU A 28 32.62 44.79 74.60
C GLU A 28 31.46 43.83 74.41
N GLN A 29 30.51 43.86 75.35
CA GLN A 29 29.33 42.99 75.29
C GLN A 29 28.37 43.46 74.21
N GLU A 30 28.10 44.74 74.05
CA GLU A 30 27.30 45.32 72.93
C GLU A 30 27.89 44.98 71.56
N LEU A 31 29.25 45.15 71.46
CA LEU A 31 29.95 44.82 70.20
C LEU A 31 29.89 43.31 69.84
N ARG A 32 29.96 42.46 70.90
CA ARG A 32 29.80 41.01 70.73
C ARG A 32 28.38 40.63 70.30
N GLU A 33 27.37 41.20 70.90
CA GLU A 33 25.97 41.00 70.57
C GLU A 33 25.70 41.48 69.13
N GLU A 34 26.14 42.67 68.75
CA GLU A 34 26.00 43.21 67.42
C GLU A 34 26.74 42.38 66.36
N ALA A 35 27.95 41.89 66.67
CA ALA A 35 28.72 41.02 65.80
C ALA A 35 28.03 39.64 65.65
N GLN A 36 27.40 39.14 66.70
CA GLN A 36 26.69 37.88 66.67
C GLN A 36 25.37 37.97 65.90
N GLU A 37 24.63 39.06 66.05
CA GLU A 37 23.42 39.34 65.26
C GLU A 37 23.76 39.50 63.76
N THR A 38 24.80 40.24 63.42
CA THR A 38 25.25 40.41 62.04
C THR A 38 25.72 39.09 61.43
N LEU A 39 26.45 38.27 62.20
CA LEU A 39 26.87 36.95 61.73
C LEU A 39 25.64 36.01 61.48
N ASN A 40 24.73 35.98 62.42
CA ASN A 40 23.49 35.17 62.29
C ASN A 40 22.63 35.64 61.14
N SER A 41 22.49 36.98 60.97
CA SER A 41 21.77 37.53 59.79
C SER A 41 22.43 37.14 58.45
N LYS A 42 23.76 37.23 58.36
CA LYS A 42 24.47 36.80 57.15
C LYS A 42 24.40 35.29 56.91
N LEU A 43 24.47 34.47 57.94
CA LEU A 43 24.31 33.03 57.82
C LEU A 43 22.90 32.68 57.30
N MET A 44 21.87 33.32 57.86
CA MET A 44 20.49 33.10 57.41
C MET A 44 20.25 33.57 55.96
N GLU A 45 20.89 34.68 55.59
CA GLU A 45 20.87 35.16 54.19
C GLU A 45 21.56 34.17 53.25
N GLN A 46 22.71 33.63 53.64
CA GLN A 46 23.41 32.61 52.88
C GLN A 46 22.59 31.32 52.76
N GLU A 47 22.02 30.82 53.84
CA GLU A 47 21.16 29.65 53.80
C GLU A 47 19.95 29.84 52.86
N THR A 48 19.30 30.99 52.93
CA THR A 48 18.18 31.30 52.00
C THR A 48 18.64 31.38 50.54
N GLN A 49 19.82 31.95 50.30
CA GLN A 49 20.40 31.98 48.94
C GLN A 49 20.73 30.57 48.45
N TYR A 50 21.34 29.71 49.26
CA TYR A 50 21.63 28.32 48.90
C TYR A 50 20.38 27.50 48.67
N CYS A 51 19.37 27.63 49.53
CA CYS A 51 18.08 26.96 49.35
C CYS A 51 17.39 27.40 48.07
N ARG A 52 17.41 28.68 47.74
CA ARG A 52 16.84 29.19 46.47
C ARG A 52 17.60 28.66 45.26
N LEU A 53 18.93 28.70 45.27
CA LEU A 53 19.75 28.15 44.17
C LEU A 53 19.55 26.66 44.00
N ALA A 54 19.52 25.90 45.08
CA ALA A 54 19.24 24.46 45.04
C ALA A 54 17.85 24.18 44.44
N GLN A 55 16.84 24.97 44.83
CA GLN A 55 15.49 24.83 44.33
C GLN A 55 15.37 25.21 42.86
N GLU A 56 16.06 26.26 42.39
CA GLU A 56 16.16 26.65 41.01
C GLU A 56 16.86 25.56 40.17
N GLN A 57 17.98 25.01 40.66
CA GLN A 57 18.67 23.91 39.97
C GLN A 57 17.81 22.65 39.88
N LEU A 58 17.08 22.31 40.95
CA LEU A 58 16.20 21.15 40.93
C LEU A 58 15.02 21.34 39.99
N HIS A 59 14.49 22.56 39.89
CA HIS A 59 13.43 22.92 38.99
C HIS A 59 13.91 22.87 37.51
N THR A 60 15.06 23.45 37.21
CA THR A 60 15.65 23.37 35.86
C THR A 60 15.98 21.94 35.47
N PHE A 61 16.55 21.15 36.36
CA PHE A 61 16.82 19.74 36.14
C PHE A 61 15.54 18.93 35.85
N THR A 62 14.46 19.16 36.63
CA THR A 62 13.18 18.47 36.39
C THR A 62 12.54 18.88 35.05
N LEU A 63 12.66 20.16 34.64
CA LEU A 63 12.20 20.63 33.34
C LEU A 63 12.97 19.98 32.18
N ASP A 64 14.30 19.93 32.30
CA ASP A 64 15.18 19.34 31.32
C ASP A 64 14.92 17.82 31.17
N MET A 65 14.76 17.14 32.32
CA MET A 65 14.39 15.72 32.34
C MET A 65 13.01 15.44 31.70
N ASN A 66 12.02 16.26 31.99
CA ASN A 66 10.69 16.15 31.42
C ASN A 66 10.74 16.43 29.89
N THR A 67 11.54 17.41 29.46
CA THR A 67 11.73 17.72 28.04
C THR A 67 12.45 16.58 27.33
N ALA A 68 13.50 16.01 27.92
CA ALA A 68 14.20 14.86 27.38
C ALA A 68 13.29 13.63 27.27
N TYR A 69 12.50 13.37 28.31
CA TYR A 69 11.52 12.28 28.29
C TYR A 69 10.46 12.46 27.23
N ALA A 70 9.90 13.67 27.07
CA ALA A 70 8.93 13.98 26.04
C ALA A 70 9.52 13.79 24.62
N ARG A 71 10.79 14.17 24.42
CA ARG A 71 11.50 13.94 23.14
C ARG A 71 11.73 12.46 22.88
N LEU A 72 12.15 11.69 23.87
CA LEU A 72 12.33 10.24 23.74
C LEU A 72 11.01 9.55 23.39
N LYS A 73 9.94 9.90 24.07
CA LYS A 73 8.60 9.37 23.80
C LYS A 73 8.14 9.72 22.37
N GLY A 74 8.36 10.97 21.93
CA GLY A 74 8.05 11.37 20.56
C GLY A 74 8.88 10.64 19.51
N MET A 75 10.15 10.32 19.80
CA MET A 75 10.98 9.49 18.92
C MET A 75 10.51 8.04 18.90
N GLU A 76 10.13 7.47 20.02
CA GLU A 76 9.56 6.12 20.11
C GLU A 76 8.28 6.00 19.26
N GLU A 77 7.33 6.93 19.43
CA GLU A 77 6.10 6.98 18.65
C GLU A 77 6.38 7.15 17.13
N ALA A 78 7.39 7.97 16.78
CA ALA A 78 7.81 8.14 15.39
C ALA A 78 8.43 6.86 14.80
N ILE A 79 9.25 6.15 15.56
CA ILE A 79 9.87 4.87 15.14
C ILE A 79 8.77 3.82 14.94
N ASP A 80 7.84 3.68 15.87
CA ASP A 80 6.75 2.71 15.79
C ASP A 80 5.86 3.00 14.56
N SER A 81 5.54 4.25 14.29
CA SER A 81 4.78 4.62 13.10
C SER A 81 5.54 4.33 11.80
N HIS A 82 6.87 4.53 11.79
CA HIS A 82 7.72 4.21 10.64
C HIS A 82 7.80 2.70 10.38
N VAL A 83 7.90 1.88 11.42
CA VAL A 83 7.91 0.41 11.28
C VAL A 83 6.62 -0.09 10.67
N ILE A 84 5.47 0.42 11.13
CA ILE A 84 4.15 0.05 10.57
C ILE A 84 4.06 0.45 9.09
N ALA A 85 4.46 1.67 8.74
CA ALA A 85 4.44 2.15 7.36
C ALA A 85 5.37 1.33 6.44
N GLU A 86 6.55 0.93 6.95
CA GLU A 86 7.50 0.10 6.20
C GLU A 86 6.96 -1.32 5.97
N GLU A 87 6.30 -1.93 6.97
CA GLU A 87 5.64 -3.23 6.80
C GLU A 87 4.51 -3.18 5.76
N GLU A 88 3.70 -2.14 5.78
CA GLU A 88 2.64 -1.94 4.78
C GLU A 88 3.22 -1.74 3.38
N ALA A 89 4.28 -0.97 3.24
CA ALA A 89 4.97 -0.77 1.97
C ALA A 89 5.59 -2.08 1.45
N GLN A 90 6.19 -2.89 2.31
CA GLN A 90 6.71 -4.21 1.94
C GLN A 90 5.61 -5.15 1.45
N ARG A 91 4.47 -5.20 2.15
CA ARG A 91 3.30 -6.01 1.74
C ARG A 91 2.75 -5.55 0.39
N ALA A 92 2.63 -4.25 0.17
CA ALA A 92 2.21 -3.68 -1.11
C ALA A 92 3.17 -4.04 -2.25
N HIS A 93 4.47 -3.97 -2.00
CA HIS A 93 5.49 -4.35 -2.97
C HIS A 93 5.48 -5.84 -3.30
N GLN A 94 5.32 -6.71 -2.31
CA GLN A 94 5.19 -8.15 -2.50
C GLN A 94 3.94 -8.51 -3.32
N LEU A 95 2.81 -7.84 -3.05
CA LEU A 95 1.60 -8.01 -3.86
C LEU A 95 1.86 -7.61 -5.31
N TRP A 96 2.45 -6.45 -5.54
CA TRP A 96 2.76 -5.96 -6.88
C TRP A 96 3.68 -6.92 -7.64
N LEU A 97 4.76 -7.41 -7.02
CA LEU A 97 5.66 -8.39 -7.62
C LEU A 97 4.95 -9.71 -7.97
N SER A 98 4.08 -10.19 -7.09
CA SER A 98 3.33 -11.42 -7.31
C SER A 98 2.34 -11.28 -8.48
N VAL A 99 1.70 -10.13 -8.60
CA VAL A 99 0.78 -9.82 -9.71
C VAL A 99 1.55 -9.62 -11.02
N GLU A 100 2.72 -8.97 -10.98
CA GLU A 100 3.54 -8.81 -12.19
C GLU A 100 4.13 -10.14 -12.66
N ALA A 101 4.49 -11.04 -11.76
CA ALA A 101 4.87 -12.40 -12.10
C ALA A 101 3.72 -13.16 -12.80
N LEU A 102 2.48 -12.98 -12.32
CA LEU A 102 1.29 -13.55 -12.98
C LEU A 102 1.08 -12.93 -14.39
N ASN A 103 1.23 -11.64 -14.52
CA ASN A 103 1.18 -10.94 -15.81
C ASN A 103 2.25 -11.44 -16.79
N TYR A 104 3.46 -11.66 -16.30
CA TYR A 104 4.56 -12.18 -17.10
C TYR A 104 4.25 -13.59 -17.62
N THR A 105 3.72 -14.49 -16.80
CA THR A 105 3.31 -15.84 -17.24
C THR A 105 2.24 -15.79 -18.33
N LEU A 106 1.33 -14.83 -18.28
CA LEU A 106 0.31 -14.63 -19.33
C LEU A 106 0.89 -14.10 -20.65
N LYS A 107 1.94 -13.27 -20.59
CA LYS A 107 2.58 -12.68 -21.78
C LYS A 107 3.56 -13.63 -22.44
N THR A 108 4.19 -14.54 -21.71
CA THR A 108 5.21 -15.47 -22.20
C THR A 108 4.65 -16.77 -22.75
N ALA A 109 3.33 -16.89 -22.87
CA ALA A 109 2.68 -18.05 -23.49
C ALA A 109 3.20 -18.30 -24.92
N ALA A 110 3.65 -19.49 -25.20
CA ALA A 110 4.05 -19.92 -26.54
C ALA A 110 2.83 -19.87 -27.50
N ALA A 111 3.11 -19.69 -28.79
CA ALA A 111 2.04 -19.57 -29.79
C ALA A 111 1.17 -20.83 -29.91
N ASP A 112 1.72 -22.02 -29.63
CA ASP A 112 1.07 -23.33 -29.89
C ASP A 112 0.63 -24.06 -28.62
N SER A 113 0.96 -23.57 -27.42
CA SER A 113 0.62 -24.24 -26.16
C SER A 113 -0.08 -23.29 -25.19
N PRO A 114 -0.92 -23.83 -24.28
CA PRO A 114 -1.45 -23.01 -23.19
C PRO A 114 -0.29 -22.51 -22.30
N THR A 115 -0.55 -21.44 -21.55
CA THR A 115 0.37 -20.95 -20.50
C THR A 115 0.64 -22.04 -19.48
N GLU A 116 1.66 -21.85 -18.67
CA GLU A 116 1.81 -22.67 -17.45
C GLU A 116 0.59 -22.53 -16.53
N PRO A 117 0.27 -23.55 -15.73
CA PRO A 117 -0.81 -23.47 -14.77
C PRO A 117 -0.64 -22.28 -13.82
N LEU A 118 -1.67 -21.44 -13.70
CA LEU A 118 -1.60 -20.20 -12.92
C LEU A 118 -1.70 -20.43 -11.40
N LYS A 119 -1.93 -21.68 -10.96
CA LYS A 119 -2.11 -22.03 -9.55
C LYS A 119 -0.97 -21.59 -8.66
N GLY A 120 0.28 -21.71 -9.12
CA GLY A 120 1.49 -21.30 -8.37
C GLY A 120 1.52 -19.79 -8.11
N ALA A 121 1.27 -18.99 -9.16
CA ALA A 121 1.26 -17.54 -9.09
C ALA A 121 0.10 -17.02 -8.20
N VAL A 122 -1.07 -17.63 -8.33
CA VAL A 122 -2.25 -17.30 -7.49
C VAL A 122 -2.00 -17.65 -6.02
N HIS A 123 -1.33 -18.78 -5.74
CA HIS A 123 -0.94 -19.13 -4.38
C HIS A 123 0.05 -18.12 -3.79
N ALA A 124 1.00 -17.64 -4.58
CA ALA A 124 1.93 -16.58 -4.17
C ALA A 124 1.18 -15.28 -3.80
N ILE A 125 0.19 -14.86 -4.60
CA ILE A 125 -0.66 -13.68 -4.31
C ILE A 125 -1.40 -13.87 -2.98
N LYS A 126 -2.05 -15.02 -2.78
CA LYS A 126 -2.77 -15.33 -1.54
C LYS A 126 -1.87 -15.33 -0.30
N LYS A 127 -0.63 -15.79 -0.45
CA LYS A 127 0.36 -15.80 0.63
C LYS A 127 0.94 -14.41 0.94
N SER A 128 1.10 -13.57 -0.07
CA SER A 128 1.66 -12.21 0.09
C SER A 128 0.72 -11.27 0.85
N CYS A 129 -0.59 -11.46 0.74
CA CYS A 129 -1.57 -10.58 1.36
C CYS A 129 -2.71 -11.38 2.03
N PRO A 130 -2.45 -12.04 3.18
CA PRO A 130 -3.48 -12.83 3.87
C PRO A 130 -4.61 -11.94 4.41
N ASP A 131 -4.31 -10.71 4.78
CA ASP A 131 -5.25 -9.76 5.39
C ASP A 131 -6.03 -8.93 4.35
N ASN A 132 -5.74 -9.08 3.06
CA ASN A 132 -6.38 -8.31 2.00
C ASN A 132 -7.54 -9.09 1.37
N GLU A 133 -8.73 -8.84 1.88
CA GLU A 133 -9.96 -9.52 1.46
C GLU A 133 -10.29 -9.32 -0.03
N PHE A 134 -9.99 -8.13 -0.57
CA PHE A 134 -10.24 -7.82 -1.99
C PHE A 134 -9.32 -8.61 -2.92
N ALA A 135 -8.01 -8.64 -2.64
CA ALA A 135 -7.06 -9.43 -3.43
C ALA A 135 -7.35 -10.94 -3.34
N GLN A 136 -7.77 -11.43 -2.18
CA GLN A 136 -8.20 -12.81 -1.97
C GLN A 136 -9.44 -13.16 -2.79
N THR A 137 -10.45 -12.29 -2.79
CA THR A 137 -11.68 -12.46 -3.55
C THR A 137 -11.40 -12.48 -5.05
N LEU A 138 -10.60 -11.56 -5.57
CA LEU A 138 -10.19 -11.55 -6.98
C LEU A 138 -9.37 -12.79 -7.35
N ALA A 139 -8.46 -13.22 -6.49
CA ALA A 139 -7.68 -14.44 -6.72
C ALA A 139 -8.54 -15.73 -6.69
N THR A 140 -9.68 -15.72 -6.01
CA THR A 140 -10.64 -16.83 -6.05
C THR A 140 -11.62 -16.75 -7.22
N ALA A 141 -11.81 -15.56 -7.78
CA ALA A 141 -12.65 -15.34 -8.97
C ALA A 141 -12.01 -15.85 -10.28
N LEU A 142 -10.73 -16.23 -10.27
CA LEU A 142 -10.10 -16.84 -11.43
C LEU A 142 -10.73 -18.20 -11.75
N PRO A 143 -11.02 -18.47 -13.04
CA PRO A 143 -11.60 -19.75 -13.45
C PRO A 143 -10.71 -20.95 -13.06
N GLU A 144 -11.29 -22.00 -12.52
CA GLU A 144 -10.55 -23.18 -12.08
C GLU A 144 -9.76 -23.85 -13.23
N GLU A 145 -10.30 -23.81 -14.43
CA GLU A 145 -9.63 -24.33 -15.62
C GLU A 145 -8.34 -23.56 -15.93
N SER A 146 -8.32 -22.23 -15.76
CA SER A 146 -7.10 -21.42 -15.96
C SER A 146 -6.02 -21.71 -14.89
N LEU A 147 -6.44 -22.09 -13.69
CA LEU A 147 -5.52 -22.47 -12.61
C LEU A 147 -4.84 -23.80 -12.86
N THR A 148 -5.55 -24.77 -13.45
CA THR A 148 -5.08 -26.16 -13.62
C THR A 148 -4.34 -26.39 -14.92
N ARG A 149 -4.83 -25.89 -16.03
CA ARG A 149 -4.24 -26.14 -17.38
C ARG A 149 -3.65 -24.92 -18.06
N GLY A 150 -3.86 -23.73 -17.48
CA GLY A 150 -3.48 -22.46 -18.12
C GLY A 150 -4.48 -22.00 -19.19
N ILE A 151 -4.13 -20.93 -19.90
CA ILE A 151 -4.93 -20.31 -20.96
C ILE A 151 -4.15 -20.21 -22.25
N TYR A 152 -4.84 -20.09 -23.38
CA TYR A 152 -4.21 -19.83 -24.67
C TYR A 152 -3.90 -18.34 -24.84
N SER A 153 -2.78 -18.04 -25.50
CA SER A 153 -2.44 -16.67 -25.89
C SER A 153 -3.39 -16.16 -26.99
N GLU A 154 -3.53 -14.84 -27.11
CA GLU A 154 -4.31 -14.27 -28.22
C GLU A 154 -3.77 -14.66 -29.59
N ALA A 155 -2.44 -14.81 -29.71
CA ALA A 155 -1.80 -15.27 -30.95
C ALA A 155 -2.22 -16.71 -31.29
N SER A 156 -2.25 -17.60 -30.32
CA SER A 156 -2.71 -18.98 -30.48
C SER A 156 -4.19 -19.04 -30.83
N LEU A 157 -5.02 -18.26 -30.13
CA LEU A 157 -6.46 -18.17 -30.44
C LEU A 157 -6.72 -17.61 -31.83
N ARG A 158 -5.91 -16.67 -32.32
CA ARG A 158 -5.99 -16.13 -33.68
C ARG A 158 -5.64 -17.19 -34.73
N ALA A 159 -4.55 -17.92 -34.53
CA ALA A 159 -4.16 -18.99 -35.41
C ALA A 159 -5.25 -20.09 -35.53
N ARG A 160 -5.76 -20.54 -34.35
CA ARG A 160 -6.85 -21.54 -34.28
C ARG A 160 -8.16 -21.03 -34.87
N PHE A 161 -8.44 -19.72 -34.75
CA PHE A 161 -9.66 -19.13 -35.30
C PHE A 161 -9.72 -19.26 -36.83
N HIS A 162 -8.58 -19.18 -37.51
CA HIS A 162 -8.54 -19.35 -38.98
C HIS A 162 -9.10 -20.70 -39.41
N ASP A 163 -8.72 -21.79 -38.75
CA ASP A 163 -9.19 -23.14 -39.04
C ASP A 163 -10.67 -23.30 -38.68
N VAL A 164 -11.06 -22.80 -37.50
CA VAL A 164 -12.47 -22.81 -37.04
C VAL A 164 -13.35 -22.04 -38.03
N ARG A 165 -12.90 -20.86 -38.48
CA ARG A 165 -13.62 -20.05 -39.46
C ARG A 165 -13.85 -20.84 -40.80
N GLN A 166 -12.80 -21.50 -41.30
CA GLN A 166 -12.94 -22.30 -42.54
C GLN A 166 -13.97 -23.44 -42.36
N LEU A 167 -13.89 -24.15 -41.25
CA LEU A 167 -14.84 -25.23 -40.96
C LEU A 167 -16.27 -24.70 -40.73
N ALA A 168 -16.43 -23.61 -39.99
CA ALA A 168 -17.74 -22.99 -39.74
C ALA A 168 -18.40 -22.49 -41.04
N ARG A 169 -17.60 -21.95 -41.98
CA ARG A 169 -18.08 -21.54 -43.30
C ARG A 169 -18.59 -22.74 -44.12
N ARG A 170 -17.89 -23.89 -44.06
CA ARG A 170 -18.27 -25.10 -44.79
C ARG A 170 -19.61 -25.68 -44.32
N VAL A 171 -19.96 -25.48 -43.03
CA VAL A 171 -21.18 -26.00 -42.45
C VAL A 171 -22.27 -24.95 -42.25
N ALA A 172 -22.03 -23.71 -42.68
CA ALA A 172 -22.90 -22.55 -42.47
C ALA A 172 -24.33 -22.71 -43.00
N LEU A 173 -24.52 -23.49 -44.02
CA LEU A 173 -25.82 -23.75 -44.66
C LEU A 173 -26.50 -25.03 -44.16
N ILE A 174 -25.87 -25.74 -43.22
CA ILE A 174 -26.44 -26.97 -42.67
C ILE A 174 -27.35 -26.56 -41.51
N ASP A 175 -28.64 -26.82 -41.65
CA ASP A 175 -29.64 -26.58 -40.65
C ASP A 175 -29.84 -27.84 -39.79
N GLU A 176 -30.12 -27.71 -38.50
CA GLU A 176 -30.31 -28.83 -37.58
C GLU A 176 -31.50 -29.73 -37.95
N THR A 177 -32.43 -29.20 -38.77
CA THR A 177 -33.69 -29.88 -39.11
C THR A 177 -33.61 -30.73 -40.38
N HIS A 178 -32.64 -30.52 -41.26
CA HIS A 178 -32.55 -31.20 -42.57
C HIS A 178 -31.10 -31.55 -42.91
N ASN A 179 -30.57 -32.64 -42.35
CA ASN A 179 -29.21 -33.14 -42.65
C ASN A 179 -29.22 -34.00 -43.92
N SER A 180 -29.13 -33.33 -45.09
CA SER A 180 -28.98 -34.00 -46.40
C SER A 180 -27.55 -33.87 -46.91
N LEU A 181 -26.97 -34.94 -47.46
CA LEU A 181 -25.66 -34.91 -48.14
C LEU A 181 -25.61 -33.85 -49.24
N TYR A 182 -26.74 -33.54 -49.87
CA TYR A 182 -26.86 -32.48 -50.87
C TYR A 182 -26.62 -31.10 -50.25
N GLN A 183 -27.09 -30.83 -49.06
CA GLN A 183 -26.83 -29.54 -48.33
C GLN A 183 -25.37 -29.40 -47.96
N TYR A 184 -24.71 -30.48 -47.54
CA TYR A 184 -23.26 -30.46 -47.31
C TYR A 184 -22.48 -30.11 -48.56
N PHE A 185 -22.85 -30.70 -49.69
CA PHE A 185 -22.22 -30.40 -50.98
C PHE A 185 -22.49 -28.96 -51.41
N LEU A 186 -23.72 -28.48 -51.28
CA LEU A 186 -24.08 -27.09 -51.63
C LEU A 186 -23.36 -26.07 -50.75
N SER A 187 -23.30 -26.32 -49.42
CA SER A 187 -22.59 -25.49 -48.47
C SER A 187 -21.08 -25.43 -48.75
N TYR A 188 -20.49 -26.57 -49.10
CA TYR A 188 -19.09 -26.63 -49.50
C TYR A 188 -18.86 -25.83 -50.79
N LEU A 189 -19.68 -26.01 -51.82
CA LEU A 189 -19.57 -25.31 -53.09
C LEU A 189 -19.72 -23.79 -52.92
N GLN A 190 -20.67 -23.37 -52.12
CA GLN A 190 -20.90 -21.96 -51.79
C GLN A 190 -19.75 -21.36 -50.97
N SER A 191 -19.17 -22.10 -50.01
CA SER A 191 -18.02 -21.66 -49.23
C SER A 191 -16.77 -21.40 -50.09
N VAL A 192 -16.65 -22.14 -51.23
CA VAL A 192 -15.55 -21.99 -52.20
C VAL A 192 -15.83 -20.88 -53.22
N LEU A 193 -17.10 -20.73 -53.61
CA LEU A 193 -17.51 -19.73 -54.64
C LEU A 193 -17.71 -18.32 -54.06
N LEU A 194 -18.05 -18.18 -52.80
CA LEU A 194 -18.14 -16.88 -52.11
C LEU A 194 -16.74 -16.35 -51.83
N LEU A 195 -16.17 -15.65 -52.78
CA LEU A 195 -15.03 -14.77 -52.61
C LEU A 195 -15.51 -13.51 -51.88
N GLU A 196 -15.53 -13.58 -50.57
CA GLU A 196 -15.93 -12.47 -49.72
C GLU A 196 -14.79 -11.47 -49.61
N ASN A 197 -15.11 -10.17 -49.70
CA ASN A 197 -14.17 -9.11 -49.30
C ASN A 197 -13.84 -9.24 -47.82
N GLU A 198 -12.70 -9.86 -47.52
CA GLU A 198 -12.26 -10.19 -46.14
C GLU A 198 -12.02 -8.99 -45.25
N GLN A 199 -12.18 -7.76 -45.75
CA GLN A 199 -11.80 -6.52 -45.05
C GLN A 199 -12.98 -5.59 -44.74
N GLU A 200 -14.21 -6.10 -44.75
CA GLU A 200 -15.36 -5.26 -44.42
C GLU A 200 -15.44 -5.02 -42.90
N ALA A 201 -15.27 -3.74 -42.52
CA ALA A 201 -15.39 -3.35 -41.11
C ALA A 201 -16.83 -3.54 -40.62
N PRO A 202 -17.04 -4.04 -39.38
CA PRO A 202 -18.38 -4.14 -38.84
C PRO A 202 -19.07 -2.77 -38.80
N PRO A 203 -20.32 -2.66 -39.25
CA PRO A 203 -21.05 -1.40 -39.19
C PRO A 203 -21.34 -1.00 -37.74
N ILE A 204 -21.37 0.31 -37.45
CA ILE A 204 -21.59 0.87 -36.12
C ILE A 204 -22.96 0.47 -35.51
N LYS A 205 -23.97 0.21 -36.39
CA LYS A 205 -25.28 -0.26 -36.00
C LYS A 205 -25.60 -1.55 -36.76
N LEU A 206 -25.59 -2.66 -36.04
CA LEU A 206 -25.98 -3.97 -36.56
C LEU A 206 -27.49 -4.11 -36.49
N ALA A 207 -28.16 -4.26 -37.66
CA ALA A 207 -29.54 -4.67 -37.71
C ALA A 207 -29.60 -6.20 -37.50
N PRO A 208 -30.30 -6.73 -36.47
CA PRO A 208 -30.28 -8.15 -36.15
C PRO A 208 -30.84 -9.05 -37.26
N GLU A 209 -31.65 -8.50 -38.18
CA GLU A 209 -32.28 -9.23 -39.30
C GLU A 209 -31.33 -9.47 -40.49
N ALA A 210 -30.19 -8.74 -40.56
CA ALA A 210 -29.25 -8.80 -41.68
C ALA A 210 -27.95 -9.59 -41.36
N LEU A 211 -27.88 -10.27 -40.23
CA LEU A 211 -26.69 -10.98 -39.76
C LEU A 211 -26.67 -12.41 -40.26
N ASP A 212 -26.10 -12.62 -41.44
CA ASP A 212 -25.79 -13.93 -41.96
C ASP A 212 -24.54 -14.52 -41.30
N THR A 213 -24.45 -15.85 -41.18
CA THR A 213 -23.31 -16.58 -40.61
C THR A 213 -21.98 -16.18 -41.28
N PHE A 214 -21.96 -15.98 -42.57
CA PHE A 214 -20.76 -15.57 -43.34
C PHE A 214 -20.28 -14.17 -42.92
N LYS A 215 -21.21 -13.22 -42.77
CA LYS A 215 -20.88 -11.86 -42.32
C LYS A 215 -20.37 -11.85 -40.86
N LEU A 216 -21.01 -12.64 -39.96
CA LEU A 216 -20.54 -12.77 -38.58
C LEU A 216 -19.11 -13.30 -38.49
N LEU A 217 -18.77 -14.33 -39.28
CA LEU A 217 -17.42 -14.89 -39.36
C LEU A 217 -16.42 -13.91 -40.01
N GLY A 218 -16.85 -13.09 -40.99
CA GLY A 218 -16.04 -12.03 -41.60
C GLY A 218 -15.72 -10.93 -40.56
N TYR A 219 -16.73 -10.45 -39.84
CA TYR A 219 -16.54 -9.44 -38.79
C TYR A 219 -15.68 -9.95 -37.61
N ALA A 220 -15.88 -11.20 -37.20
CA ALA A 220 -15.03 -11.81 -36.18
C ALA A 220 -13.58 -11.89 -36.63
N ASN A 221 -13.32 -12.27 -37.93
CA ASN A 221 -11.97 -12.28 -38.47
C ASN A 221 -11.34 -10.89 -38.49
N TYR A 222 -12.09 -9.89 -38.95
CA TYR A 222 -11.61 -8.50 -38.92
C TYR A 222 -11.19 -8.03 -37.52
N CYS A 223 -12.00 -8.35 -36.48
CA CYS A 223 -11.68 -8.04 -35.10
C CYS A 223 -10.45 -8.80 -34.62
N MET A 224 -10.31 -10.09 -34.95
CA MET A 224 -9.14 -10.91 -34.63
C MET A 224 -7.83 -10.35 -35.19
N GLU A 225 -7.85 -9.87 -36.45
CA GLU A 225 -6.68 -9.27 -37.08
C GLU A 225 -6.24 -7.98 -36.43
N ARG A 226 -7.19 -7.23 -35.84
CA ARG A 226 -6.93 -6.00 -35.07
C ARG A 226 -6.61 -6.23 -33.61
N GLY A 227 -6.67 -7.47 -33.13
CA GLY A 227 -6.39 -7.80 -31.73
C GLY A 227 -7.56 -7.58 -30.78
N ASP A 228 -8.78 -7.39 -31.31
CA ASP A 228 -10.00 -7.28 -30.49
C ASP A 228 -10.66 -8.65 -30.33
N LEU A 229 -10.11 -9.44 -29.40
CA LEU A 229 -10.62 -10.78 -29.09
C LEU A 229 -12.04 -10.72 -28.48
N GLU A 230 -12.34 -9.68 -27.70
CA GLU A 230 -13.64 -9.53 -27.05
C GLU A 230 -14.76 -9.37 -28.06
N LEU A 231 -14.59 -8.47 -29.03
CA LEU A 231 -15.58 -8.22 -30.04
C LEU A 231 -15.70 -9.42 -31.00
N ALA A 232 -14.58 -10.09 -31.33
CA ALA A 232 -14.59 -11.32 -32.10
C ALA A 232 -15.40 -12.43 -31.40
N ALA A 233 -15.18 -12.65 -30.12
CA ALA A 233 -15.93 -13.63 -29.34
C ALA A 233 -17.44 -13.32 -29.30
N LYS A 234 -17.80 -12.02 -29.23
CA LYS A 234 -19.22 -11.59 -29.27
C LYS A 234 -19.87 -11.93 -30.61
N PHE A 235 -19.16 -11.75 -31.75
CA PHE A 235 -19.67 -12.15 -33.09
C PHE A 235 -19.80 -13.66 -33.19
N VAL A 236 -18.82 -14.42 -32.77
CA VAL A 236 -18.84 -15.89 -32.82
C VAL A 236 -19.97 -16.44 -31.92
N ASN A 237 -20.26 -15.83 -30.78
CA ASN A 237 -21.36 -16.24 -29.93
C ASN A 237 -22.75 -16.06 -30.55
N GLN A 238 -22.88 -15.22 -31.59
CA GLN A 238 -24.13 -15.00 -32.31
C GLN A 238 -24.36 -16.05 -33.42
N LEU A 239 -23.36 -16.90 -33.74
CA LEU A 239 -23.52 -18.00 -34.68
C LEU A 239 -24.64 -18.96 -34.27
N ARG A 240 -25.28 -19.58 -35.26
CA ARG A 240 -26.37 -20.54 -35.06
C ARG A 240 -26.05 -21.85 -35.78
N GLY A 241 -26.82 -22.90 -35.44
CA GLY A 241 -26.73 -24.22 -36.08
C GLY A 241 -25.36 -24.88 -35.97
N GLU A 242 -24.96 -25.63 -36.97
CA GLU A 242 -23.70 -26.39 -37.00
C GLU A 242 -22.45 -25.49 -36.94
N SER A 243 -22.51 -24.29 -37.49
CA SER A 243 -21.39 -23.31 -37.37
C SER A 243 -21.10 -22.95 -35.92
N ARG A 244 -22.12 -22.80 -35.06
CA ARG A 244 -21.96 -22.58 -33.61
C ARG A 244 -21.30 -23.77 -32.92
N ARG A 245 -21.71 -24.99 -33.27
CA ARG A 245 -21.13 -26.21 -32.69
C ARG A 245 -19.63 -26.32 -32.98
N VAL A 246 -19.23 -26.06 -34.21
CA VAL A 246 -17.82 -26.05 -34.64
C VAL A 246 -17.00 -24.97 -33.88
N ALA A 247 -17.59 -23.80 -33.67
CA ALA A 247 -16.90 -22.68 -33.01
C ALA A 247 -16.96 -22.74 -31.48
N GLN A 248 -17.73 -23.65 -30.87
CA GLN A 248 -18.03 -23.69 -29.45
C GLN A 248 -16.76 -23.87 -28.59
N ASP A 249 -15.84 -24.76 -29.00
CA ASP A 249 -14.63 -25.02 -28.24
C ASP A 249 -13.68 -23.82 -28.27
N TRP A 250 -13.54 -23.19 -29.43
CA TRP A 250 -12.77 -21.96 -29.59
C TRP A 250 -13.38 -20.83 -28.73
N LEU A 251 -14.71 -20.70 -28.73
CA LEU A 251 -15.41 -19.67 -27.95
C LEU A 251 -15.19 -19.85 -26.45
N LYS A 252 -15.23 -21.10 -25.94
CA LYS A 252 -14.93 -21.38 -24.53
C LYS A 252 -13.52 -20.96 -24.15
N GLU A 253 -12.54 -21.27 -24.98
CA GLU A 253 -11.15 -20.88 -24.74
C GLU A 253 -10.96 -19.36 -24.82
N ALA A 254 -11.62 -18.69 -25.77
CA ALA A 254 -11.62 -17.24 -25.86
C ALA A 254 -12.23 -16.56 -24.64
N CYS A 255 -13.37 -17.06 -24.16
CA CYS A 255 -14.01 -16.58 -22.92
C CYS A 255 -13.10 -16.79 -21.69
N LEU A 256 -12.52 -17.97 -21.54
CA LEU A 256 -11.60 -18.28 -20.44
C LEU A 256 -10.40 -17.34 -20.42
N THR A 257 -9.84 -17.05 -21.59
CA THR A 257 -8.72 -16.11 -21.73
C THR A 257 -9.12 -14.69 -21.38
N LEU A 258 -10.31 -14.23 -21.83
CA LEU A 258 -10.83 -12.90 -21.56
C LEU A 258 -11.15 -12.72 -20.06
N GLU A 259 -11.82 -13.66 -19.45
CA GLU A 259 -12.14 -13.65 -18.01
C GLU A 259 -10.86 -13.60 -17.16
N THR A 260 -9.90 -14.46 -17.47
CA THR A 260 -8.62 -14.48 -16.74
C THR A 260 -7.87 -13.15 -16.89
N LYS A 261 -7.78 -12.60 -18.11
CA LYS A 261 -7.14 -11.30 -18.35
C LYS A 261 -7.85 -10.16 -17.63
N GLN A 262 -9.16 -10.17 -17.59
CA GLN A 262 -9.93 -9.15 -16.89
C GLN A 262 -9.64 -9.17 -15.38
N VAL A 263 -9.65 -10.35 -14.76
CA VAL A 263 -9.32 -10.48 -13.33
C VAL A 263 -7.88 -10.06 -13.05
N VAL A 264 -6.93 -10.47 -13.89
CA VAL A 264 -5.52 -10.08 -13.73
C VAL A 264 -5.31 -8.58 -13.92
N SER A 265 -6.02 -7.96 -14.86
CA SER A 265 -6.00 -6.50 -15.06
C SER A 265 -6.53 -5.76 -13.83
N LEU A 266 -7.61 -6.24 -13.21
CA LEU A 266 -8.13 -5.68 -11.97
C LEU A 266 -7.15 -5.85 -10.81
N LEU A 267 -6.53 -7.02 -10.66
CA LEU A 267 -5.47 -7.26 -9.67
C LEU A 267 -4.27 -6.33 -9.88
N SER A 268 -3.85 -6.12 -11.12
CA SER A 268 -2.73 -5.22 -11.45
C SER A 268 -3.07 -3.75 -11.13
N ALA A 269 -4.26 -3.30 -11.48
CA ALA A 269 -4.73 -1.96 -11.14
C ALA A 269 -4.80 -1.75 -9.63
N TYR A 270 -5.32 -2.74 -8.90
CA TYR A 270 -5.39 -2.71 -7.46
C TYR A 270 -4.01 -2.71 -6.79
N ALA A 271 -3.11 -3.59 -7.20
CA ALA A 271 -1.74 -3.64 -6.68
C ALA A 271 -0.98 -2.32 -6.92
N SER A 272 -1.20 -1.69 -8.08
CA SER A 272 -0.64 -0.38 -8.39
C SER A 272 -1.22 0.72 -7.50
N ALA A 273 -2.54 0.71 -7.25
CA ALA A 273 -3.19 1.67 -6.37
C ALA A 273 -2.71 1.55 -4.91
N VAL A 274 -2.57 0.32 -4.40
CA VAL A 274 -2.03 0.06 -3.05
C VAL A 274 -0.57 0.49 -2.96
N GLY A 275 0.25 0.21 -3.98
CA GLY A 275 1.65 0.64 -4.04
C GLY A 275 1.81 2.16 -4.01
N ILE A 276 0.97 2.90 -4.74
CA ILE A 276 0.97 4.37 -4.72
C ILE A 276 0.50 4.89 -3.35
N GLY A 277 -0.54 4.29 -2.76
CA GLY A 277 -1.05 4.66 -1.45
C GLY A 277 0.00 4.53 -0.35
N SER A 278 0.79 3.46 -0.35
CA SER A 278 1.86 3.23 0.64
C SER A 278 3.02 4.22 0.51
N THR A 279 3.30 4.74 -0.70
CA THR A 279 4.37 5.74 -0.91
C THR A 279 3.95 7.16 -0.55
N GLN A 280 2.65 7.46 -0.49
CA GLN A 280 2.15 8.78 -0.09
C GLN A 280 1.96 8.91 1.43
N ALA A 281 1.87 7.79 2.14
CA ALA A 281 1.73 7.77 3.60
C ALA A 281 3.07 7.84 4.35
N SER A 282 4.18 7.70 3.67
CA SER A 282 5.55 7.86 4.18
C SER A 282 6.06 9.29 3.96
#